data_21c5faf3ed142e67dee06652eaf9e70f
#
_entry.id   21c5faf3ed142e67dee06652eaf9e70f
#
_cell.length_a   1.000
_cell.length_b   1.000
_cell.length_c   1.000
_cell.angle_alpha   90.00
_cell.angle_beta   90.00
_cell.angle_gamma   90.00
#
_symmetry.space_group_name_H-M   'P 1'
#
loop_
_entity.id
_entity.type
_entity.pdbx_description
1 polymer ?
#
loop_
_entity_poly.entity_id
_entity_poly.type
_entity_poly.pdbx_seq_one_letter_code
_entity_poly.pdbx_strand_id
1 'polypeptide(L)'
;MGRFYKKAIVTALLVSALSTTAFAAPEDVYTNIADSAVIMDATDTSVFKPAAIKSLTDYDEHYRLYKYDTISIRIIGYKDAQGLDSIMIGTDGYVNLPYAGSVKLAGLTIEEAKQVLTAKFGRYIKIPDMSIIVTNYGPRKVQVLGEVNAPGTVELASDDMNVLSAISRAGWVTTYGRIKKVQVIRIDDGVMYVKEANIKDYIEKHDISQNFALEDGDILYIPKSNKIDFHKDVLPLINVCLPGKQQ
;
A
#
# COMPACT_ATOMS: atom_id res chain seq x y z
N MET A 1 41.59 -17.53 8.61
CA MET A 1 40.90 -18.60 7.86
C MET A 1 39.58 -18.06 7.34
N GLY A 2 39.56 -17.73 6.06
CA GLY A 2 38.41 -17.09 5.42
C GLY A 2 37.39 -18.12 4.96
N ARG A 3 36.12 -17.74 4.99
CA ARG A 3 35.05 -18.42 4.28
C ARG A 3 34.40 -17.47 3.29
N PHE A 4 34.55 -17.83 2.03
CA PHE A 4 34.09 -17.12 0.85
C PHE A 4 32.56 -17.19 0.70
N TYR A 5 31.94 -16.03 0.48
CA TYR A 5 30.55 -15.94 -0.01
C TYR A 5 30.51 -16.28 -1.50
N LYS A 6 29.78 -17.30 -1.88
CA LYS A 6 29.47 -17.61 -3.28
C LYS A 6 28.27 -16.71 -3.72
N LYS A 7 28.54 -15.76 -4.61
CA LYS A 7 27.54 -15.09 -5.40
C LYS A 7 26.99 -16.05 -6.44
N ALA A 8 25.69 -16.29 -6.42
CA ALA A 8 24.99 -16.99 -7.51
C ALA A 8 24.70 -15.97 -8.62
N ILE A 9 25.36 -16.13 -9.76
CA ILE A 9 25.07 -15.40 -11.00
C ILE A 9 24.04 -16.22 -11.75
N VAL A 10 22.83 -15.68 -11.92
CA VAL A 10 21.82 -16.26 -12.80
C VAL A 10 22.07 -15.74 -14.21
N THR A 11 22.56 -16.60 -15.07
CA THR A 11 22.79 -16.32 -16.49
C THR A 11 21.49 -16.62 -17.24
N ALA A 12 20.84 -15.59 -17.80
CA ALA A 12 19.71 -15.75 -18.71
C ALA A 12 20.21 -16.22 -20.07
N LEU A 13 19.75 -17.37 -20.52
CA LEU A 13 19.99 -17.91 -21.86
C LEU A 13 18.88 -17.41 -22.79
N LEU A 14 19.26 -16.53 -23.72
CA LEU A 14 18.46 -16.14 -24.88
C LEU A 14 18.52 -17.26 -25.94
N VAL A 15 17.41 -17.92 -26.20
CA VAL A 15 17.25 -18.77 -27.39
C VAL A 15 16.34 -18.06 -28.38
N SER A 16 16.92 -17.61 -29.47
CA SER A 16 16.24 -17.11 -30.67
C SER A 16 15.82 -18.29 -31.54
N ALA A 17 14.52 -18.45 -31.79
CA ALA A 17 14.03 -19.24 -32.92
C ALA A 17 12.89 -18.46 -33.60
N LEU A 18 13.17 -17.98 -34.79
CA LEU A 18 12.16 -17.53 -35.76
C LEU A 18 11.45 -18.74 -36.36
N SER A 19 10.12 -18.77 -36.34
CA SER A 19 9.32 -19.32 -37.44
C SER A 19 7.83 -18.93 -37.31
N THR A 20 7.37 -18.18 -38.30
CA THR A 20 6.07 -18.16 -39.01
C THR A 20 4.76 -18.34 -38.27
N THR A 21 4.03 -17.21 -38.20
CA THR A 21 2.62 -16.98 -38.43
C THR A 21 1.59 -18.10 -38.20
N ALA A 22 0.84 -17.97 -37.10
CA ALA A 22 -0.58 -18.19 -37.05
C ALA A 22 -1.15 -17.21 -36.00
N PHE A 23 -2.05 -16.34 -36.47
CA PHE A 23 -2.77 -15.40 -35.60
C PHE A 23 -3.87 -16.22 -34.91
N ALA A 24 -3.52 -16.87 -33.79
CA ALA A 24 -4.47 -17.39 -32.83
C ALA A 24 -4.53 -16.37 -31.67
N ALA A 25 -5.75 -15.99 -31.29
CA ALA A 25 -6.00 -15.13 -30.13
C ALA A 25 -5.25 -15.66 -28.91
N PRO A 26 -4.65 -14.81 -28.07
CA PRO A 26 -4.01 -15.27 -26.85
C PRO A 26 -5.07 -15.73 -25.87
N GLU A 27 -5.38 -17.01 -25.90
CA GLU A 27 -5.92 -17.71 -24.75
C GLU A 27 -4.80 -17.85 -23.73
N ASP A 28 -5.10 -17.44 -22.49
CA ASP A 28 -4.38 -17.79 -21.29
C ASP A 28 -2.97 -17.20 -21.02
N VAL A 29 -2.89 -15.88 -20.93
CA VAL A 29 -1.81 -15.22 -20.16
C VAL A 29 -2.33 -14.70 -18.82
N TYR A 30 -3.17 -15.47 -18.16
CA TYR A 30 -3.39 -15.34 -16.73
C TYR A 30 -2.65 -16.49 -16.03
N THR A 31 -1.33 -16.43 -16.00
CA THR A 31 -0.57 -17.17 -14.99
C THR A 31 -1.11 -16.77 -13.64
N ASN A 32 -1.68 -17.74 -12.94
CA ASN A 32 -2.12 -17.58 -11.56
C ASN A 32 -1.01 -16.90 -10.79
N ILE A 33 -1.25 -15.68 -10.27
CA ILE A 33 -0.32 -14.99 -9.37
C ILE A 33 0.00 -15.92 -8.18
N ALA A 34 -0.92 -16.81 -7.81
CA ALA A 34 -0.73 -17.82 -6.77
C ALA A 34 0.34 -18.88 -7.11
N ASP A 35 0.56 -19.21 -8.39
CA ASP A 35 1.55 -20.22 -8.81
C ASP A 35 2.97 -19.65 -8.98
N SER A 36 3.08 -18.32 -9.11
CA SER A 36 4.35 -17.60 -9.27
C SER A 36 4.72 -16.70 -8.09
N ALA A 37 3.84 -16.56 -7.08
CA ALA A 37 4.13 -15.79 -5.89
C ALA A 37 5.20 -16.48 -5.05
N VAL A 38 6.38 -15.89 -4.97
CA VAL A 38 7.39 -16.29 -3.99
C VAL A 38 6.89 -15.84 -2.62
N ILE A 39 6.45 -16.80 -1.81
CA ILE A 39 6.10 -16.54 -0.41
C ILE A 39 7.39 -16.33 0.35
N MET A 40 7.73 -15.11 0.67
CA MET A 40 8.80 -14.81 1.61
C MET A 40 8.21 -14.73 3.01
N ASP A 41 8.61 -15.66 3.87
CA ASP A 41 8.40 -15.49 5.31
C ASP A 41 9.15 -14.22 5.72
N ALA A 42 8.44 -13.25 6.26
CA ALA A 42 8.98 -11.91 6.49
C ALA A 42 10.00 -11.89 7.63
N THR A 43 11.17 -12.47 7.38
CA THR A 43 12.38 -12.14 8.14
C THR A 43 12.90 -10.74 7.79
N ASP A 44 12.47 -10.19 6.65
CA ASP A 44 12.71 -8.79 6.30
C ASP A 44 11.59 -7.90 6.86
N THR A 45 11.80 -7.44 8.08
CA THR A 45 10.88 -6.54 8.79
C THR A 45 10.83 -5.13 8.22
N SER A 46 11.64 -4.82 7.21
CA SER A 46 11.71 -3.48 6.59
C SER A 46 10.43 -3.08 5.87
N VAL A 47 9.67 -4.06 5.36
CA VAL A 47 8.40 -3.84 4.63
C VAL A 47 7.26 -3.40 5.56
N PHE A 48 7.30 -3.84 6.84
CA PHE A 48 6.28 -3.50 7.82
C PHE A 48 6.85 -2.55 8.88
N LYS A 49 6.52 -1.28 8.76
CA LYS A 49 6.94 -0.25 9.72
C LYS A 49 6.15 -0.40 11.02
N PRO A 50 6.77 -0.17 12.21
CA PRO A 50 6.02 -0.08 13.45
C PRO A 50 4.98 1.03 13.31
N ALA A 51 3.77 0.79 13.81
CA ALA A 51 2.77 1.86 13.88
C ALA A 51 3.34 2.96 14.78
N ALA A 52 3.49 4.14 14.23
CA ALA A 52 4.00 5.27 14.99
C ALA A 52 3.06 5.53 16.18
N ILE A 53 3.59 5.46 17.40
CA ILE A 53 2.93 6.08 18.53
C ILE A 53 3.05 7.57 18.24
N LYS A 54 1.93 8.21 17.89
CA LYS A 54 1.91 9.64 17.66
C LYS A 54 2.37 10.37 18.92
N SER A 55 3.62 10.76 18.97
CA SER A 55 4.08 11.84 19.82
C SER A 55 3.38 13.11 19.31
N LEU A 56 2.84 13.93 20.19
CA LEU A 56 2.19 15.19 19.85
C LEU A 56 3.11 16.17 19.06
N THR A 57 4.40 15.85 18.98
CA THR A 57 5.43 16.63 18.27
C THR A 57 5.77 16.09 16.87
N ASP A 58 5.27 14.90 16.50
CA ASP A 58 5.67 14.19 15.28
C ASP A 58 4.65 14.38 14.13
N TYR A 59 3.86 15.46 14.19
CA TYR A 59 2.63 15.58 13.42
C TYR A 59 2.81 15.82 11.92
N ASP A 60 4.00 16.17 11.40
CA ASP A 60 4.05 16.63 9.99
C ASP A 60 5.28 16.29 9.15
N GLU A 61 6.36 15.74 9.69
CA GLU A 61 7.55 15.52 8.87
C GLU A 61 7.44 14.36 7.86
N HIS A 62 6.40 13.51 7.96
CA HIS A 62 6.40 12.23 7.24
C HIS A 62 5.11 11.91 6.45
N TYR A 63 4.12 12.81 6.39
CA TYR A 63 2.95 12.56 5.53
C TYR A 63 3.37 12.58 4.07
N ARG A 64 3.07 11.49 3.35
CA ARG A 64 3.24 11.41 1.90
C ARG A 64 1.89 11.44 1.22
N LEU A 65 1.79 12.29 0.22
CA LEU A 65 0.61 12.38 -0.63
C LEU A 65 0.29 11.03 -1.25
N TYR A 66 -0.99 10.74 -1.35
CA TYR A 66 -1.45 9.45 -1.85
C TYR A 66 -2.57 9.63 -2.89
N LYS A 67 -2.85 8.55 -3.64
CA LYS A 67 -4.00 8.54 -4.57
C LYS A 67 -5.30 8.89 -3.86
N TYR A 68 -6.16 9.62 -4.52
CA TYR A 68 -7.43 10.17 -4.01
C TYR A 68 -7.31 11.26 -2.95
N ASP A 69 -6.11 11.63 -2.51
CA ASP A 69 -5.98 12.84 -1.70
C ASP A 69 -6.39 14.06 -2.52
N THR A 70 -7.06 15.00 -1.90
CA THR A 70 -7.41 16.27 -2.52
C THR A 70 -6.54 17.37 -1.95
N ILE A 71 -5.89 18.11 -2.82
CA ILE A 71 -4.99 19.20 -2.47
C ILE A 71 -5.49 20.53 -3.03
N SER A 72 -5.14 21.60 -2.35
CA SER A 72 -5.26 22.97 -2.84
C SER A 72 -3.86 23.57 -2.95
N ILE A 73 -3.56 24.18 -4.09
CA ILE A 73 -2.27 24.84 -4.36
C ILE A 73 -2.51 26.33 -4.42
N ARG A 74 -1.80 27.10 -3.59
CA ARG A 74 -1.87 28.57 -3.57
C ARG A 74 -0.53 29.16 -3.92
N ILE A 75 -0.52 30.05 -4.92
CA ILE A 75 0.67 30.75 -5.36
C ILE A 75 0.53 32.21 -4.97
N ILE A 76 1.48 32.73 -4.18
CA ILE A 76 1.46 34.14 -3.74
C ILE A 76 1.65 35.04 -4.95
N GLY A 77 0.82 36.08 -5.04
CA GLY A 77 0.85 37.06 -6.16
C GLY A 77 -0.08 36.70 -7.32
N TYR A 78 -0.70 35.53 -7.31
CA TYR A 78 -1.66 35.10 -8.33
C TYR A 78 -3.03 34.86 -7.69
N LYS A 79 -3.83 35.94 -7.58
CA LYS A 79 -5.18 35.87 -6.96
C LYS A 79 -6.18 35.05 -7.77
N ASP A 80 -5.91 34.88 -9.06
CA ASP A 80 -6.83 34.23 -10.02
C ASP A 80 -6.28 32.89 -10.53
N ALA A 81 -5.50 32.16 -9.73
CA ALA A 81 -5.09 30.80 -10.06
C ALA A 81 -6.30 29.85 -9.98
N GLN A 82 -7.30 30.10 -10.85
CA GLN A 82 -8.48 29.26 -10.98
C GLN A 82 -8.06 27.83 -11.37
N GLY A 83 -8.66 26.84 -10.71
CA GLY A 83 -8.42 25.43 -10.98
C GLY A 83 -7.25 24.81 -10.18
N LEU A 84 -6.70 25.54 -9.20
CA LEU A 84 -5.70 24.99 -8.28
C LEU A 84 -6.29 24.63 -6.90
N ASP A 85 -7.59 24.82 -6.73
CA ASP A 85 -8.36 24.37 -5.56
C ASP A 85 -9.01 23.02 -5.84
N SER A 86 -9.06 22.15 -4.83
CA SER A 86 -9.70 20.82 -4.91
C SER A 86 -9.18 19.92 -6.03
N ILE A 87 -7.87 19.82 -6.15
CA ILE A 87 -7.21 18.94 -7.11
C ILE A 87 -7.07 17.55 -6.48
N MET A 88 -7.75 16.56 -7.04
CA MET A 88 -7.64 15.17 -6.59
C MET A 88 -6.46 14.49 -7.30
N ILE A 89 -5.64 13.77 -6.52
CA ILE A 89 -4.57 12.92 -7.04
C ILE A 89 -5.22 11.68 -7.66
N GLY A 90 -4.92 11.41 -8.92
CA GLY A 90 -5.47 10.28 -9.66
C GLY A 90 -5.07 8.92 -9.09
N THR A 91 -5.70 7.87 -9.59
CA THR A 91 -5.38 6.47 -9.23
C THR A 91 -3.95 6.08 -9.59
N ASP A 92 -3.41 6.73 -10.63
CA ASP A 92 -2.03 6.58 -11.12
C ASP A 92 -1.01 7.42 -10.32
N GLY A 93 -1.50 8.19 -9.35
CA GLY A 93 -0.67 9.07 -8.52
C GLY A 93 -0.30 10.40 -9.17
N TYR A 94 -0.91 10.74 -10.32
CA TYR A 94 -0.65 11.98 -11.03
C TYR A 94 -1.76 13.00 -10.81
N VAL A 95 -1.41 14.27 -10.97
CA VAL A 95 -2.34 15.39 -11.09
C VAL A 95 -2.12 16.09 -12.43
N ASN A 96 -3.21 16.58 -13.06
CA ASN A 96 -3.12 17.40 -14.24
C ASN A 96 -3.34 18.85 -13.86
N LEU A 97 -2.31 19.68 -14.07
CA LEU A 97 -2.29 21.07 -13.69
C LEU A 97 -2.14 21.97 -14.91
N PRO A 98 -2.85 23.11 -14.95
CA PRO A 98 -2.61 24.13 -15.97
C PRO A 98 -1.12 24.50 -16.00
N TYR A 99 -0.56 24.69 -17.16
CA TYR A 99 0.85 25.03 -17.44
C TYR A 99 1.88 23.95 -17.03
N ALA A 100 1.69 23.25 -15.89
CA ALA A 100 2.62 22.22 -15.43
C ALA A 100 2.39 20.85 -16.09
N GLY A 101 1.21 20.64 -16.67
CA GLY A 101 0.83 19.35 -17.27
C GLY A 101 0.62 18.26 -16.23
N SER A 102 0.91 17.02 -16.61
CA SER A 102 0.81 15.87 -15.71
C SER A 102 2.02 15.78 -14.79
N VAL A 103 1.81 15.73 -13.49
CA VAL A 103 2.85 15.68 -12.46
C VAL A 103 2.54 14.58 -11.47
N LYS A 104 3.51 13.69 -11.21
CA LYS A 104 3.37 12.65 -10.18
C LYS A 104 3.59 13.29 -8.81
N LEU A 105 2.59 13.20 -7.93
CA LEU A 105 2.65 13.71 -6.57
C LEU A 105 2.54 12.61 -5.53
N ALA A 106 1.91 11.48 -5.85
CA ALA A 106 1.81 10.36 -4.92
C ALA A 106 3.21 9.85 -4.51
N GLY A 107 3.38 9.59 -3.22
CA GLY A 107 4.65 9.18 -2.60
C GLY A 107 5.55 10.33 -2.16
N LEU A 108 5.27 11.57 -2.60
CA LEU A 108 6.03 12.74 -2.20
C LEU A 108 5.49 13.33 -0.88
N THR A 109 6.39 13.87 -0.06
CA THR A 109 5.98 14.75 1.04
C THR A 109 5.45 16.07 0.48
N ILE A 110 4.77 16.86 1.29
CA ILE A 110 4.27 18.19 0.87
C ILE A 110 5.42 19.07 0.41
N GLU A 111 6.57 19.01 1.10
CA GLU A 111 7.74 19.82 0.76
C GLU A 111 8.39 19.36 -0.56
N GLU A 112 8.54 18.04 -0.76
CA GLU A 112 9.02 17.48 -2.04
C GLU A 112 8.07 17.84 -3.19
N ALA A 113 6.76 17.76 -2.98
CA ALA A 113 5.75 18.16 -3.96
C ALA A 113 5.84 19.64 -4.30
N LYS A 114 6.05 20.51 -3.30
CA LYS A 114 6.27 21.95 -3.49
C LYS A 114 7.48 22.22 -4.36
N GLN A 115 8.61 21.53 -4.14
CA GLN A 115 9.82 21.68 -4.95
C GLN A 115 9.57 21.28 -6.41
N VAL A 116 8.94 20.10 -6.62
CA VAL A 116 8.61 19.61 -7.97
C VAL A 116 7.69 20.57 -8.71
N LEU A 117 6.64 21.05 -8.05
CA LEU A 117 5.69 21.99 -8.64
C LEU A 117 6.32 23.36 -8.92
N THR A 118 7.13 23.87 -8.00
CA THR A 118 7.87 25.13 -8.21
C THR A 118 8.77 25.05 -9.44
N ALA A 119 9.47 23.94 -9.62
CA ALA A 119 10.31 23.74 -10.80
C ALA A 119 9.49 23.64 -12.11
N LYS A 120 8.31 23.04 -12.07
CA LYS A 120 7.42 22.91 -13.24
C LYS A 120 6.78 24.25 -13.62
N PHE A 121 6.16 24.92 -12.68
CA PHE A 121 5.52 26.22 -12.91
C PHE A 121 6.52 27.33 -13.20
N GLY A 122 7.70 27.30 -12.59
CA GLY A 122 8.76 28.32 -12.74
C GLY A 122 9.25 28.48 -14.18
N ARG A 123 8.92 27.55 -15.08
CA ARG A 123 9.17 27.68 -16.52
C ARG A 123 8.25 28.68 -17.20
N TYR A 124 7.10 28.98 -16.62
CA TYR A 124 6.03 29.77 -17.22
C TYR A 124 5.71 31.03 -16.41
N ILE A 125 5.85 30.96 -15.10
CA ILE A 125 5.52 32.05 -14.18
C ILE A 125 6.61 32.21 -13.12
N LYS A 126 6.83 33.47 -12.68
CA LYS A 126 7.71 33.72 -11.55
C LYS A 126 6.96 33.44 -10.25
N ILE A 127 7.37 32.42 -9.52
CA ILE A 127 6.73 32.02 -8.26
C ILE A 127 7.56 32.56 -7.10
N PRO A 128 7.06 33.56 -6.36
CA PRO A 128 7.76 34.04 -5.15
C PRO A 128 7.64 33.04 -4.01
N ASP A 129 6.46 32.43 -3.84
CA ASP A 129 6.22 31.35 -2.88
C ASP A 129 4.96 30.56 -3.26
N MET A 130 4.90 29.29 -2.81
CA MET A 130 3.81 28.37 -3.06
C MET A 130 3.47 27.62 -1.76
N SER A 131 2.18 27.39 -1.54
CA SER A 131 1.68 26.58 -0.44
C SER A 131 0.80 25.45 -1.01
N ILE A 132 0.98 24.23 -0.48
CA ILE A 132 0.17 23.06 -0.79
C ILE A 132 -0.54 22.64 0.49
N ILE A 133 -1.86 22.55 0.43
CA ILE A 133 -2.71 22.17 1.56
C ILE A 133 -3.47 20.92 1.17
N VAL A 134 -3.39 19.87 1.98
CA VAL A 134 -4.25 18.71 1.84
C VAL A 134 -5.61 19.07 2.43
N THR A 135 -6.63 19.16 1.58
CA THR A 135 -7.99 19.53 1.99
C THR A 135 -8.85 18.32 2.32
N ASN A 136 -8.52 17.16 1.73
CA ASN A 136 -9.17 15.90 2.05
C ASN A 136 -8.19 14.75 1.85
N TYR A 137 -8.15 13.84 2.83
CA TYR A 137 -7.36 12.62 2.74
C TYR A 137 -8.18 11.55 2.06
N GLY A 138 -7.64 10.94 1.02
CA GLY A 138 -8.28 9.85 0.30
C GLY A 138 -8.51 8.62 1.19
N PRO A 139 -9.51 7.80 0.90
CA PRO A 139 -9.76 6.58 1.67
C PRO A 139 -8.60 5.60 1.52
N ARG A 140 -8.20 5.01 2.64
CA ARG A 140 -7.28 3.89 2.70
C ARG A 140 -8.09 2.63 2.99
N LYS A 141 -7.91 1.59 2.22
CA LYS A 141 -8.71 0.37 2.32
C LYS A 141 -7.85 -0.82 2.63
N VAL A 142 -8.28 -1.61 3.58
CA VAL A 142 -7.69 -2.91 3.90
C VAL A 142 -8.77 -3.97 3.85
N GLN A 143 -8.40 -5.20 3.52
CA GLN A 143 -9.30 -6.34 3.52
C GLN A 143 -9.16 -7.07 4.86
N VAL A 144 -10.27 -7.29 5.57
CA VAL A 144 -10.26 -8.07 6.81
C VAL A 144 -11.09 -9.34 6.60
N LEU A 145 -10.43 -10.48 6.75
CA LEU A 145 -10.99 -11.79 6.42
C LEU A 145 -10.83 -12.76 7.58
N GLY A 146 -11.63 -13.83 7.55
CA GLY A 146 -11.60 -14.89 8.55
C GLY A 146 -12.53 -14.64 9.73
N GLU A 147 -12.10 -14.95 10.94
CA GLU A 147 -12.93 -14.99 12.15
C GLU A 147 -13.08 -13.59 12.80
N VAL A 148 -13.74 -12.69 12.09
CA VAL A 148 -14.19 -11.37 12.57
C VAL A 148 -15.70 -11.23 12.44
N ASN A 149 -16.30 -10.31 13.19
CA ASN A 149 -17.76 -10.16 13.17
C ASN A 149 -18.28 -9.55 11.85
N ALA A 150 -17.50 -8.69 11.20
CA ALA A 150 -17.85 -8.07 9.92
C ALA A 150 -16.67 -8.18 8.93
N PRO A 151 -16.48 -9.36 8.29
CA PRO A 151 -15.43 -9.53 7.30
C PRO A 151 -15.73 -8.71 6.04
N GLY A 152 -14.69 -8.20 5.40
CA GLY A 152 -14.80 -7.41 4.17
C GLY A 152 -13.78 -6.30 4.06
N THR A 153 -14.02 -5.38 3.14
CA THR A 153 -13.20 -4.18 2.97
C THR A 153 -13.50 -3.15 4.05
N VAL A 154 -12.48 -2.71 4.74
CA VAL A 154 -12.56 -1.72 5.82
C VAL A 154 -11.83 -0.45 5.37
N GLU A 155 -12.48 0.69 5.52
CA GLU A 155 -11.85 2.00 5.30
C GLU A 155 -11.25 2.51 6.61
N LEU A 156 -9.99 2.90 6.56
CA LEU A 156 -9.25 3.48 7.68
C LEU A 156 -8.84 4.91 7.36
N ALA A 157 -8.81 5.75 8.37
CA ALA A 157 -8.22 7.07 8.24
C ALA A 157 -6.71 6.95 8.03
N SER A 158 -6.12 7.86 7.27
CA SER A 158 -4.69 7.83 6.94
C SER A 158 -3.79 7.85 8.18
N ASP A 159 -4.29 8.41 9.26
CA ASP A 159 -3.60 8.52 10.54
C ASP A 159 -3.87 7.35 11.50
N ASP A 160 -4.73 6.42 11.14
CA ASP A 160 -5.15 5.28 11.96
C ASP A 160 -4.97 3.93 11.23
N MET A 161 -4.02 3.90 10.27
CA MET A 161 -3.69 2.72 9.46
C MET A 161 -2.83 1.74 10.26
N ASN A 162 -3.47 0.92 11.11
CA ASN A 162 -2.77 -0.10 11.91
C ASN A 162 -3.63 -1.35 12.10
N VAL A 163 -2.99 -2.44 12.54
CA VAL A 163 -3.64 -3.75 12.67
C VAL A 163 -4.83 -3.71 13.63
N LEU A 164 -4.67 -3.04 14.77
CA LEU A 164 -5.72 -2.97 15.80
C LEU A 164 -6.95 -2.22 15.29
N SER A 165 -6.73 -1.09 14.60
CA SER A 165 -7.81 -0.28 14.04
C SER A 165 -8.59 -1.03 12.98
N ALA A 166 -7.88 -1.79 12.12
CA ALA A 166 -8.54 -2.62 11.11
C ALA A 166 -9.44 -3.70 11.75
N ILE A 167 -8.95 -4.41 12.76
CA ILE A 167 -9.72 -5.43 13.48
C ILE A 167 -10.90 -4.78 14.20
N SER A 168 -10.71 -3.63 14.83
CA SER A 168 -11.77 -2.91 15.53
C SER A 168 -12.88 -2.46 14.58
N ARG A 169 -12.52 -1.94 13.40
CA ARG A 169 -13.48 -1.57 12.34
C ARG A 169 -14.23 -2.75 11.76
N ALA A 170 -13.61 -3.93 11.74
CA ALA A 170 -14.25 -5.21 11.36
C ALA A 170 -15.14 -5.79 12.48
N GLY A 171 -15.44 -5.01 13.52
CA GLY A 171 -16.33 -5.42 14.62
C GLY A 171 -15.69 -6.40 15.61
N TRP A 172 -14.36 -6.46 15.65
CA TRP A 172 -13.56 -7.32 16.50
C TRP A 172 -13.56 -8.80 16.09
N VAL A 173 -12.73 -9.57 16.73
CA VAL A 173 -12.55 -11.02 16.48
C VAL A 173 -13.69 -11.82 17.12
N THR A 174 -14.18 -12.85 16.42
CA THR A 174 -15.20 -13.78 16.99
C THR A 174 -14.61 -14.62 18.12
N THR A 175 -15.47 -15.33 18.86
CA THR A 175 -15.04 -16.29 19.92
C THR A 175 -14.12 -17.40 19.39
N TYR A 176 -14.19 -17.70 18.11
CA TYR A 176 -13.37 -18.74 17.48
C TYR A 176 -12.07 -18.20 16.89
N GLY A 177 -11.95 -16.89 16.71
CA GLY A 177 -10.79 -16.27 16.09
C GLY A 177 -9.55 -16.27 16.97
N ARG A 178 -8.40 -16.46 16.33
CA ARG A 178 -7.09 -16.52 16.99
C ARG A 178 -6.36 -15.19 16.93
N ILE A 179 -6.69 -14.31 17.86
CA ILE A 179 -6.09 -12.97 18.00
C ILE A 179 -4.55 -12.98 18.17
N LYS A 180 -3.97 -14.14 18.54
CA LYS A 180 -2.51 -14.32 18.66
C LYS A 180 -1.82 -14.63 17.33
N LYS A 181 -2.57 -14.89 16.28
CA LYS A 181 -2.08 -15.42 15.00
C LYS A 181 -2.67 -14.68 13.81
N VAL A 182 -2.88 -13.38 13.99
CA VAL A 182 -3.35 -12.51 12.91
C VAL A 182 -2.28 -12.46 11.84
N GLN A 183 -2.63 -12.76 10.60
CA GLN A 183 -1.73 -12.67 9.46
C GLN A 183 -1.99 -11.36 8.71
N VAL A 184 -0.96 -10.58 8.49
CA VAL A 184 -1.02 -9.42 7.59
C VAL A 184 -0.26 -9.77 6.32
N ILE A 185 -0.95 -9.66 5.19
CA ILE A 185 -0.47 -10.05 3.88
C ILE A 185 -0.39 -8.79 3.04
N ARG A 186 0.78 -8.49 2.51
CA ARG A 186 1.05 -7.40 1.58
C ARG A 186 1.57 -7.96 0.28
N ILE A 187 1.05 -7.46 -0.83
CA ILE A 187 1.52 -7.80 -2.16
C ILE A 187 2.18 -6.55 -2.74
N ASP A 188 3.48 -6.62 -2.96
CA ASP A 188 4.28 -5.54 -3.52
C ASP A 188 5.15 -6.08 -4.65
N ASP A 189 5.10 -5.44 -5.82
CA ASP A 189 5.81 -5.86 -7.05
C ASP A 189 5.69 -7.36 -7.39
N GLY A 190 4.50 -7.94 -7.12
CA GLY A 190 4.24 -9.37 -7.39
C GLY A 190 4.85 -10.32 -6.35
N VAL A 191 5.48 -9.81 -5.31
CA VAL A 191 5.96 -10.57 -4.15
C VAL A 191 4.95 -10.46 -3.01
N MET A 192 4.65 -11.59 -2.39
CA MET A 192 3.76 -11.65 -1.25
C MET A 192 4.56 -11.71 0.05
N TYR A 193 4.35 -10.73 0.90
CA TYR A 193 4.92 -10.64 2.24
C TYR A 193 3.87 -10.99 3.27
N VAL A 194 4.20 -11.87 4.21
CA VAL A 194 3.29 -12.26 5.29
C VAL A 194 3.97 -11.99 6.62
N LYS A 195 3.29 -11.25 7.49
CA LYS A 195 3.74 -10.99 8.87
C LYS A 195 2.67 -11.37 9.86
N GLU A 196 3.06 -12.08 10.92
CA GLU A 196 2.18 -12.42 12.02
C GLU A 196 2.13 -11.28 13.04
N ALA A 197 0.92 -10.95 13.51
CA ALA A 197 0.67 -10.00 14.60
C ALA A 197 0.00 -10.73 15.77
N ASN A 198 0.58 -10.60 16.95
CA ASN A 198 0.00 -11.13 18.19
C ASN A 198 -0.69 -9.99 18.95
N ILE A 199 -1.94 -9.73 18.61
CA ILE A 199 -2.71 -8.63 19.24
C ILE A 199 -2.98 -8.89 20.73
N LYS A 200 -2.94 -10.16 21.17
CA LYS A 200 -3.04 -10.47 22.58
C LYS A 200 -1.82 -9.94 23.37
N ASP A 201 -0.61 -10.11 22.82
CA ASP A 201 0.61 -9.61 23.45
C ASP A 201 0.67 -8.07 23.43
N TYR A 202 0.12 -7.43 22.39
CA TYR A 202 -0.07 -5.98 22.38
C TYR A 202 -0.93 -5.51 23.56
N ILE A 203 -2.07 -6.19 23.82
CA ILE A 203 -3.01 -5.79 24.87
C ILE A 203 -2.48 -6.13 26.26
N GLU A 204 -1.98 -7.37 26.46
CA GLU A 204 -1.62 -7.87 27.80
C GLU A 204 -0.19 -7.51 28.22
N LYS A 205 0.74 -7.47 27.27
CA LYS A 205 2.16 -7.22 27.53
C LYS A 205 2.62 -5.83 27.11
N HIS A 206 1.74 -5.05 26.48
CA HIS A 206 2.04 -3.73 25.91
C HIS A 206 3.16 -3.77 24.85
N ASP A 207 3.25 -4.89 24.12
CA ASP A 207 4.20 -5.05 23.02
C ASP A 207 3.72 -4.29 21.78
N ILE A 208 4.16 -3.03 21.67
CA ILE A 208 3.80 -2.12 20.57
C ILE A 208 4.22 -2.64 19.19
N SER A 209 5.21 -3.50 19.11
CA SER A 209 5.67 -4.06 17.83
C SER A 209 4.63 -4.93 17.13
N GLN A 210 3.62 -5.40 17.86
CA GLN A 210 2.53 -6.22 17.35
C GLN A 210 1.45 -5.41 16.63
N ASN A 211 1.34 -4.11 16.92
CA ASN A 211 0.42 -3.20 16.23
C ASN A 211 1.20 -2.33 15.25
N PHE A 212 1.58 -2.88 14.12
CA PHE A 212 2.34 -2.16 13.10
C PHE A 212 1.44 -1.50 12.06
N ALA A 213 2.04 -0.60 11.26
CA ALA A 213 1.36 0.16 10.23
C ALA A 213 0.94 -0.73 9.05
N LEU A 214 -0.28 -0.50 8.57
CA LEU A 214 -0.82 -1.09 7.36
C LEU A 214 -0.63 -0.13 6.18
N GLU A 215 -0.72 -0.67 4.98
CA GLU A 215 -0.81 0.08 3.74
C GLU A 215 -2.12 -0.20 3.01
N ASP A 216 -2.48 0.69 2.09
CA ASP A 216 -3.68 0.51 1.27
C ASP A 216 -3.55 -0.76 0.42
N GLY A 217 -4.53 -1.64 0.52
CA GLY A 217 -4.53 -2.93 -0.15
C GLY A 217 -4.04 -4.10 0.70
N ASP A 218 -3.54 -3.87 1.91
CA ASP A 218 -3.18 -4.96 2.82
C ASP A 218 -4.37 -5.86 3.15
N ILE A 219 -4.09 -7.13 3.36
CA ILE A 219 -5.09 -8.14 3.73
C ILE A 219 -4.77 -8.63 5.13
N LEU A 220 -5.73 -8.50 6.04
CA LEU A 220 -5.68 -9.08 7.37
C LEU A 220 -6.48 -10.38 7.38
N TYR A 221 -5.86 -11.46 7.74
CA TYR A 221 -6.52 -12.75 7.92
C TYR A 221 -6.48 -13.21 9.38
N ILE A 222 -7.64 -13.45 9.96
CA ILE A 222 -7.79 -13.92 11.34
C ILE A 222 -8.17 -15.40 11.30
N PRO A 223 -7.26 -16.33 11.68
CA PRO A 223 -7.51 -17.75 11.58
C PRO A 223 -8.39 -18.26 12.71
N LYS A 224 -9.09 -19.36 12.44
CA LYS A 224 -9.87 -20.12 13.43
C LYS A 224 -9.01 -21.08 14.25
N SER A 225 -7.91 -21.55 13.69
CA SER A 225 -7.04 -22.59 14.25
C SER A 225 -5.61 -22.07 14.41
N ASN A 226 -4.84 -22.71 15.31
CA ASN A 226 -3.39 -22.43 15.45
C ASN A 226 -2.56 -23.00 14.28
N LYS A 227 -3.16 -23.90 13.49
CA LYS A 227 -2.54 -24.44 12.27
C LYS A 227 -3.18 -23.72 11.08
N ILE A 228 -2.38 -22.89 10.42
CA ILE A 228 -2.79 -22.18 9.22
C ILE A 228 -2.19 -22.94 8.04
N ASP A 229 -3.04 -23.45 7.17
CA ASP A 229 -2.63 -23.94 5.85
C ASP A 229 -2.85 -22.80 4.86
N PHE A 230 -1.75 -22.11 4.54
CA PHE A 230 -1.81 -20.92 3.69
C PHE A 230 -2.48 -21.20 2.35
N HIS A 231 -2.19 -22.35 1.74
CA HIS A 231 -2.78 -22.74 0.45
C HIS A 231 -4.27 -23.04 0.54
N LYS A 232 -4.75 -23.58 1.65
CA LYS A 232 -6.16 -23.93 1.82
C LYS A 232 -6.98 -22.79 2.42
N ASP A 233 -6.40 -22.07 3.37
CA ASP A 233 -7.14 -21.12 4.19
C ASP A 233 -7.06 -19.69 3.64
N VAL A 234 -5.94 -19.30 3.03
CA VAL A 234 -5.65 -17.90 2.67
C VAL A 234 -5.70 -17.67 1.16
N LEU A 235 -5.04 -18.51 0.36
CA LEU A 235 -4.99 -18.31 -1.10
C LEU A 235 -6.36 -18.25 -1.79
N PRO A 236 -7.36 -19.08 -1.44
CA PRO A 236 -8.69 -18.99 -2.05
C PRO A 236 -9.37 -17.63 -1.79
N LEU A 237 -9.14 -17.05 -0.61
CA LEU A 237 -9.71 -15.76 -0.22
C LEU A 237 -9.07 -14.60 -0.98
N ILE A 238 -7.75 -14.64 -1.18
CA ILE A 238 -7.01 -13.63 -1.95
C ILE A 238 -7.47 -13.63 -3.41
N ASN A 239 -7.66 -14.80 -4.03
CA ASN A 239 -8.12 -14.92 -5.40
C ASN A 239 -9.52 -14.33 -5.63
N VAL A 240 -10.37 -14.31 -4.60
CA VAL A 240 -11.70 -13.66 -4.65
C VAL A 240 -11.57 -12.13 -4.55
N CYS A 241 -10.56 -11.63 -3.84
CA CYS A 241 -10.39 -10.21 -3.56
C CYS A 241 -9.62 -9.46 -4.65
N LEU A 242 -8.92 -10.16 -5.57
CA LEU A 242 -8.22 -9.51 -6.68
C LEU A 242 -9.23 -9.07 -7.75
N PRO A 243 -9.28 -7.77 -8.13
CA PRO A 243 -10.14 -7.32 -9.20
C PRO A 243 -9.63 -7.88 -10.54
N GLY A 244 -10.33 -8.85 -11.12
CA GLY A 244 -9.96 -9.37 -12.44
C GLY A 244 -10.61 -10.67 -12.89
N LYS A 245 -11.44 -11.33 -12.08
CA LYS A 245 -12.21 -12.51 -12.55
C LYS A 245 -13.71 -12.27 -12.36
N GLN A 246 -14.31 -11.59 -13.32
CA GLN A 246 -15.70 -11.88 -13.66
C GLN A 246 -15.66 -12.82 -14.85
N GLN A 247 -16.27 -14.00 -14.69
CA GLN A 247 -16.56 -14.96 -15.75
C GLN A 247 -17.50 -14.33 -16.77
#